data_2d2b581ec71bc742ea03e1ec4082fb1c
#
_entry.id   2d2b581ec71bc742ea03e1ec4082fb1c
#
_cell.length_a   1.000
_cell.length_b   1.000
_cell.length_c   1.000
_cell.angle_alpha   90.00
_cell.angle_beta   90.00
_cell.angle_gamma   90.00
#
_symmetry.space_group_name_H-M   'P 1'
#
loop_
_entity.id
_entity.type
_entity.pdbx_description
1 polymer ?
#
loop_
_entity_poly.entity_id
_entity_poly.type
_entity_poly.pdbx_seq_one_letter_code
_entity_poly.pdbx_strand_id
1 'polypeptide(L)'
;MTEEQKLNAKRATYEKTTHISIPSYDSLFSMIQSYFRFELGDIPVSMLVVGAGGGNEFSAWGPSNPNWTFTGVDPSEDMLKIAKLKIDELGLESRVSLIPGTIDDLPQQDSKFDVASCILVLHFIHDVQEKLKLLRSIKDNLKPGAPFVLVSAYGDLDDPELHDRINVWKSFWVAGYESPEAFDNVSSNITKISFLPEKQIEELLKESGFTRITRFYSTGIMAGWMCHAE
;
A
#
# COMPACT_ATOMS: atom_id res chain seq x y z
N MET A 1 -13.59 5.89 -27.85
CA MET A 1 -12.70 6.34 -26.76
C MET A 1 -11.25 6.08 -27.16
N THR A 2 -10.39 7.07 -27.03
CA THR A 2 -8.94 6.91 -27.21
C THR A 2 -8.35 6.09 -26.07
N GLU A 3 -7.13 5.58 -26.21
CA GLU A 3 -6.43 4.87 -25.12
C GLU A 3 -6.23 5.77 -23.88
N GLU A 4 -5.91 7.03 -24.10
CA GLU A 4 -5.80 8.03 -23.02
C GLU A 4 -7.13 8.23 -22.28
N GLN A 5 -8.26 8.32 -23.00
CA GLN A 5 -9.59 8.44 -22.38
C GLN A 5 -9.95 7.20 -21.55
N LYS A 6 -9.56 5.99 -22.01
CA LYS A 6 -9.77 4.75 -21.24
C LYS A 6 -8.92 4.72 -19.97
N LEU A 7 -7.68 5.15 -20.07
CA LEU A 7 -6.75 5.19 -18.93
C LEU A 7 -7.20 6.20 -17.88
N ASN A 8 -7.64 7.39 -18.29
CA ASN A 8 -8.20 8.40 -17.38
C ASN A 8 -9.50 7.92 -16.69
N ALA A 9 -10.37 7.22 -17.40
CA ALA A 9 -11.57 6.62 -16.80
C ALA A 9 -11.21 5.53 -15.80
N LYS A 10 -10.21 4.69 -16.09
CA LYS A 10 -9.70 3.67 -15.16
C LYS A 10 -9.12 4.31 -13.91
N ARG A 11 -8.31 5.38 -14.06
CA ARG A 11 -7.76 6.17 -12.95
C ARG A 11 -8.86 6.71 -12.05
N ALA A 12 -9.85 7.40 -12.61
CA ALA A 12 -10.96 7.97 -11.84
C ALA A 12 -11.74 6.91 -11.06
N THR A 13 -11.97 5.74 -11.69
CA THR A 13 -12.62 4.61 -11.03
C THR A 13 -11.74 4.09 -9.87
N TYR A 14 -10.45 3.89 -10.08
CA TYR A 14 -9.52 3.44 -9.07
C TYR A 14 -9.47 4.39 -7.86
N GLU A 15 -9.35 5.69 -8.10
CA GLU A 15 -9.32 6.72 -7.04
C GLU A 15 -10.63 6.73 -6.25
N LYS A 16 -11.77 6.70 -6.94
CA LYS A 16 -13.08 6.62 -6.29
C LYS A 16 -13.22 5.37 -5.43
N THR A 17 -12.87 4.20 -5.96
CA THR A 17 -13.00 2.93 -5.24
C THR A 17 -12.10 2.88 -3.99
N THR A 18 -10.91 3.42 -4.07
CA THR A 18 -9.96 3.46 -2.95
C THR A 18 -10.50 4.32 -1.79
N HIS A 19 -11.02 5.51 -2.09
CA HIS A 19 -11.61 6.40 -1.08
C HIS A 19 -12.90 5.83 -0.45
N ILE A 20 -13.70 5.10 -1.22
CA ILE A 20 -14.86 4.38 -0.66
C ILE A 20 -14.41 3.25 0.25
N SER A 21 -13.41 2.47 -0.18
CA SER A 21 -12.90 1.34 0.62
C SER A 21 -12.30 1.78 1.94
N ILE A 22 -11.68 2.97 1.95
CA ILE A 22 -10.97 3.52 3.11
C ILE A 22 -11.38 4.99 3.27
N PRO A 23 -12.45 5.30 4.03
CA PRO A 23 -12.96 6.66 4.18
C PRO A 23 -11.95 7.69 4.71
N SER A 24 -10.89 7.23 5.39
CA SER A 24 -9.80 8.08 5.91
C SER A 24 -8.52 7.98 5.07
N TYR A 25 -8.63 7.66 3.77
CA TYR A 25 -7.50 7.36 2.88
C TYR A 25 -6.45 8.47 2.85
N ASP A 26 -6.85 9.73 2.64
CA ASP A 26 -5.92 10.85 2.59
C ASP A 26 -5.24 11.11 3.95
N SER A 27 -5.98 10.91 5.05
CA SER A 27 -5.45 11.03 6.41
C SER A 27 -4.39 9.95 6.70
N LEU A 28 -4.56 8.75 6.15
CA LEU A 28 -3.59 7.66 6.26
C LEU A 28 -2.22 8.10 5.70
N PHE A 29 -2.18 8.66 4.48
CA PHE A 29 -0.93 9.13 3.87
C PHE A 29 -0.28 10.27 4.64
N SER A 30 -1.09 11.19 5.19
CA SER A 30 -0.61 12.29 6.01
C SER A 30 0.02 11.80 7.32
N MET A 31 -0.57 10.81 7.97
CA MET A 31 -0.01 10.18 9.18
C MET A 31 1.30 9.46 8.89
N ILE A 32 1.36 8.67 7.81
CA ILE A 32 2.57 7.96 7.40
C ILE A 32 3.69 8.95 7.07
N GLN A 33 3.39 10.03 6.36
CA GLN A 33 4.38 11.06 6.04
C GLN A 33 4.94 11.72 7.31
N SER A 34 4.09 12.01 8.29
CA SER A 34 4.54 12.57 9.57
C SER A 34 5.45 11.62 10.33
N TYR A 35 5.15 10.32 10.31
CA TYR A 35 6.00 9.28 10.88
C TYR A 35 7.36 9.21 10.17
N PHE A 36 7.38 9.14 8.84
CA PHE A 36 8.63 9.07 8.09
C PHE A 36 9.49 10.32 8.31
N ARG A 37 8.89 11.51 8.36
CA ARG A 37 9.64 12.74 8.66
C ARG A 37 10.21 12.75 10.08
N PHE A 38 9.48 12.21 11.04
CA PHE A 38 9.97 12.07 12.42
C PHE A 38 11.17 11.13 12.50
N GLU A 39 11.12 9.98 11.81
CA GLU A 39 12.18 8.97 11.84
C GLU A 39 13.41 9.38 11.00
N LEU A 40 13.21 10.05 9.88
CA LEU A 40 14.25 10.31 8.89
C LEU A 40 14.80 11.75 8.94
N GLY A 41 14.02 12.71 9.46
CA GLY A 41 14.39 14.14 9.41
C GLY A 41 14.42 14.71 7.98
N ASP A 42 15.18 15.77 7.79
CA ASP A 42 15.29 16.51 6.50
C ASP A 42 16.50 16.06 5.67
N ILE A 43 16.73 14.75 5.56
CA ILE A 43 17.81 14.19 4.74
C ILE A 43 17.30 13.77 3.35
N PRO A 44 18.16 13.61 2.34
CA PRO A 44 17.82 12.88 1.12
C PRO A 44 17.44 11.43 1.45
N VAL A 45 16.33 10.97 0.90
CA VAL A 45 15.75 9.65 1.18
C VAL A 45 15.55 8.88 -0.11
N SER A 46 15.98 7.63 -0.14
CA SER A 46 15.59 6.65 -1.15
C SER A 46 14.48 5.77 -0.60
N MET A 47 13.30 5.80 -1.22
CA MET A 47 12.12 5.08 -0.78
C MET A 47 11.75 3.94 -1.71
N LEU A 48 11.49 2.77 -1.14
CA LEU A 48 10.89 1.63 -1.83
C LEU A 48 9.37 1.62 -1.62
N VAL A 49 8.61 1.61 -2.71
CA VAL A 49 7.14 1.49 -2.71
C VAL A 49 6.76 0.14 -3.30
N VAL A 50 6.33 -0.78 -2.45
CA VAL A 50 5.93 -2.14 -2.85
C VAL A 50 4.43 -2.19 -3.09
N GLY A 51 4.05 -2.54 -4.33
CA GLY A 51 2.68 -2.41 -4.81
C GLY A 51 2.36 -0.95 -5.15
N ALA A 52 3.22 -0.33 -5.97
CA ALA A 52 3.09 1.09 -6.34
C ALA A 52 1.75 1.45 -7.00
N GLY A 53 1.07 0.47 -7.58
CA GLY A 53 -0.29 0.61 -8.10
C GLY A 53 -0.48 1.83 -8.97
N GLY A 54 -1.48 2.65 -8.64
CA GLY A 54 -1.78 3.90 -9.32
C GLY A 54 -0.94 5.11 -8.86
N GLY A 55 0.14 4.93 -8.08
CA GLY A 55 1.08 5.99 -7.71
C GLY A 55 0.58 6.95 -6.64
N ASN A 56 -0.27 6.49 -5.72
CA ASN A 56 -0.82 7.34 -4.67
C ASN A 56 0.25 7.82 -3.68
N GLU A 57 1.23 6.96 -3.35
CA GLU A 57 2.40 7.30 -2.53
C GLU A 57 3.21 8.45 -3.15
N PHE A 58 3.46 8.38 -4.45
CA PHE A 58 4.19 9.43 -5.16
C PHE A 58 3.45 10.75 -5.16
N SER A 59 2.12 10.70 -5.33
CA SER A 59 1.26 11.89 -5.29
C SER A 59 1.22 12.50 -3.89
N ALA A 60 1.14 11.67 -2.86
CA ALA A 60 1.01 12.12 -1.48
C ALA A 60 2.34 12.71 -0.94
N TRP A 61 3.48 12.10 -1.29
CA TRP A 61 4.75 12.42 -0.64
C TRP A 61 5.75 13.12 -1.55
N GLY A 62 5.69 12.94 -2.87
CA GLY A 62 6.64 13.50 -3.82
C GLY A 62 6.71 15.01 -3.84
N PRO A 63 5.59 15.75 -3.95
CA PRO A 63 5.61 17.21 -4.02
C PRO A 63 6.14 17.88 -2.75
N SER A 64 5.81 17.34 -1.58
CA SER A 64 6.18 17.92 -0.28
C SER A 64 7.54 17.47 0.26
N ASN A 65 8.24 16.55 -0.43
CA ASN A 65 9.57 16.06 -0.05
C ASN A 65 10.51 16.10 -1.26
N PRO A 66 11.05 17.28 -1.62
CA PRO A 66 11.82 17.48 -2.86
C PRO A 66 13.13 16.69 -2.91
N ASN A 67 13.66 16.28 -1.76
CA ASN A 67 14.91 15.50 -1.65
C ASN A 67 14.67 13.98 -1.64
N TRP A 68 13.43 13.52 -1.81
CA TRP A 68 13.10 12.09 -1.83
C TRP A 68 13.12 11.57 -3.26
N THR A 69 13.70 10.38 -3.41
CA THR A 69 13.63 9.56 -4.62
C THR A 69 12.83 8.30 -4.34
N PHE A 70 12.15 7.79 -5.34
CA PHE A 70 11.24 6.66 -5.18
C PHE A 70 11.55 5.56 -6.19
N THR A 71 11.51 4.33 -5.74
CA THR A 71 11.46 3.14 -6.60
C THR A 71 10.17 2.40 -6.31
N GLY A 72 9.29 2.34 -7.28
CA GLY A 72 8.00 1.64 -7.17
C GLY A 72 7.99 0.35 -7.95
N VAL A 73 7.55 -0.75 -7.33
CA VAL A 73 7.35 -2.04 -7.99
C VAL A 73 5.87 -2.41 -7.98
N ASP A 74 5.34 -2.88 -9.10
CA ASP A 74 3.96 -3.40 -9.19
C ASP A 74 3.86 -4.40 -10.36
N PRO A 75 3.23 -5.58 -10.18
CA PRO A 75 3.07 -6.55 -11.25
C PRO A 75 2.04 -6.13 -12.31
N SER A 76 1.22 -5.12 -12.03
CA SER A 76 0.20 -4.63 -12.95
C SER A 76 0.73 -3.48 -13.81
N GLU A 77 1.16 -3.80 -15.04
CA GLU A 77 1.57 -2.77 -16.01
C GLU A 77 0.49 -1.69 -16.22
N ASP A 78 -0.77 -2.07 -16.18
CA ASP A 78 -1.89 -1.13 -16.32
C ASP A 78 -1.98 -0.15 -15.16
N MET A 79 -1.68 -0.60 -13.94
CA MET A 79 -1.62 0.29 -12.79
C MET A 79 -0.39 1.20 -12.87
N LEU A 80 0.74 0.69 -13.31
CA LEU A 80 1.95 1.50 -13.52
C LEU A 80 1.76 2.57 -14.61
N LYS A 81 0.91 2.34 -15.63
CA LYS A 81 0.53 3.39 -16.59
C LYS A 81 -0.22 4.54 -15.90
N ILE A 82 -1.11 4.23 -14.93
CA ILE A 82 -1.80 5.25 -14.13
C ILE A 82 -0.80 6.00 -13.25
N ALA A 83 0.11 5.28 -12.59
CA ALA A 83 1.19 5.91 -11.80
C ALA A 83 2.04 6.85 -12.66
N LYS A 84 2.41 6.44 -13.87
CA LYS A 84 3.18 7.24 -14.82
C LYS A 84 2.49 8.56 -15.15
N LEU A 85 1.18 8.55 -15.42
CA LEU A 85 0.42 9.80 -15.66
C LEU A 85 0.53 10.76 -14.48
N LYS A 86 0.37 10.26 -13.24
CA LYS A 86 0.49 11.09 -12.03
C LYS A 86 1.90 11.65 -11.85
N ILE A 87 2.92 10.83 -12.10
CA ILE A 87 4.33 11.23 -12.02
C ILE A 87 4.60 12.38 -12.99
N ASP A 88 4.13 12.27 -14.24
CA ASP A 88 4.30 13.29 -15.28
C ASP A 88 3.54 14.57 -14.94
N GLU A 89 2.28 14.47 -14.48
CA GLU A 89 1.49 15.63 -14.05
C GLU A 89 2.11 16.40 -12.88
N LEU A 90 2.86 15.71 -12.01
CA LEU A 90 3.47 16.29 -10.82
C LEU A 90 4.95 16.69 -11.02
N GLY A 91 5.52 16.45 -12.21
CA GLY A 91 6.93 16.75 -12.51
C GLY A 91 7.91 15.92 -11.67
N LEU A 92 7.59 14.64 -11.43
CA LEU A 92 8.38 13.74 -10.59
C LEU A 92 9.26 12.77 -11.38
N GLU A 93 9.32 12.87 -12.71
CA GLU A 93 9.95 11.89 -13.61
C GLU A 93 11.44 11.66 -13.28
N SER A 94 12.14 12.70 -12.84
CA SER A 94 13.55 12.61 -12.47
C SER A 94 13.80 11.96 -11.10
N ARG A 95 12.74 11.72 -10.32
CA ARG A 95 12.81 11.23 -8.93
C ARG A 95 12.07 9.91 -8.70
N VAL A 96 11.34 9.40 -9.69
CA VAL A 96 10.56 8.17 -9.56
C VAL A 96 10.97 7.17 -10.63
N SER A 97 11.34 5.97 -10.22
CA SER A 97 11.57 4.81 -11.08
C SER A 97 10.44 3.81 -10.88
N LEU A 98 9.78 3.39 -11.97
CA LEU A 98 8.76 2.36 -11.95
C LEU A 98 9.31 1.06 -12.54
N ILE A 99 9.11 -0.04 -11.83
CA ILE A 99 9.57 -1.37 -12.22
C ILE A 99 8.35 -2.29 -12.33
N PRO A 100 8.02 -2.78 -13.55
CA PRO A 100 6.98 -3.77 -13.72
C PRO A 100 7.46 -5.13 -13.17
N GLY A 101 6.69 -5.69 -12.23
CA GLY A 101 7.02 -6.96 -11.58
C GLY A 101 6.84 -6.91 -10.06
N THR A 102 7.49 -7.82 -9.40
CA THR A 102 7.51 -7.97 -7.95
C THR A 102 8.80 -7.38 -7.35
N ILE A 103 8.94 -7.44 -6.04
CA ILE A 103 10.17 -7.00 -5.37
C ILE A 103 11.41 -7.83 -5.80
N ASP A 104 11.19 -9.06 -6.24
CA ASP A 104 12.27 -9.95 -6.73
C ASP A 104 12.81 -9.49 -8.11
N ASP A 105 12.09 -8.62 -8.82
CA ASP A 105 12.47 -8.03 -10.12
C ASP A 105 13.25 -6.71 -9.96
N LEU A 106 13.48 -6.26 -8.72
CA LEU A 106 14.33 -5.09 -8.47
C LEU A 106 15.73 -5.31 -9.06
N PRO A 107 16.26 -4.35 -9.83
CA PRO A 107 17.66 -4.42 -10.27
C PRO A 107 18.59 -4.44 -9.05
N GLN A 108 19.71 -5.11 -9.18
CA GLN A 108 20.74 -5.09 -8.15
C GLN A 108 21.15 -3.62 -7.87
N GLN A 109 21.03 -3.20 -6.62
CA GLN A 109 21.33 -1.83 -6.21
C GLN A 109 22.64 -1.78 -5.42
N ASP A 110 23.39 -0.69 -5.60
CA ASP A 110 24.63 -0.44 -4.85
C ASP A 110 24.35 -0.12 -3.37
N SER A 111 23.15 0.35 -3.06
CA SER A 111 22.73 0.71 -1.70
C SER A 111 21.29 0.31 -1.41
N LYS A 112 21.04 -0.08 -0.17
CA LYS A 112 19.69 -0.36 0.33
C LYS A 112 18.88 0.92 0.52
N PHE A 113 17.55 0.77 0.58
CA PHE A 113 16.62 1.89 0.76
C PHE A 113 16.60 2.40 2.21
N ASP A 114 16.34 3.70 2.35
CA ASP A 114 16.20 4.38 3.65
C ASP A 114 14.85 4.11 4.31
N VAL A 115 13.83 3.78 3.52
CA VAL A 115 12.46 3.57 3.97
C VAL A 115 11.68 2.74 2.95
N ALA A 116 10.65 2.02 3.42
CA ALA A 116 9.71 1.35 2.53
C ALA A 116 8.25 1.48 2.97
N SER A 117 7.35 1.35 2.01
CA SER A 117 5.91 1.15 2.22
C SER A 117 5.39 -0.08 1.47
N CYS A 118 4.40 -0.74 2.06
CA CYS A 118 3.60 -1.80 1.43
C CYS A 118 2.14 -1.56 1.83
N ILE A 119 1.43 -0.81 0.99
CA ILE A 119 0.08 -0.32 1.30
C ILE A 119 -0.94 -1.04 0.44
N LEU A 120 -1.86 -1.77 1.07
CA LEU A 120 -2.96 -2.50 0.42
C LEU A 120 -2.49 -3.61 -0.55
N VAL A 121 -1.42 -4.30 -0.23
CA VAL A 121 -0.84 -5.38 -1.06
C VAL A 121 -0.94 -6.73 -0.37
N LEU A 122 -0.50 -6.84 0.89
CA LEU A 122 -0.29 -8.12 1.59
C LEU A 122 -1.53 -9.02 1.59
N HIS A 123 -2.72 -8.44 1.68
CA HIS A 123 -3.98 -9.18 1.72
C HIS A 123 -4.43 -9.76 0.36
N PHE A 124 -3.74 -9.45 -0.74
CA PHE A 124 -3.97 -10.12 -2.02
C PHE A 124 -3.14 -11.40 -2.19
N ILE A 125 -2.18 -11.63 -1.32
CA ILE A 125 -1.40 -12.87 -1.28
C ILE A 125 -2.12 -13.84 -0.37
N HIS A 126 -2.51 -15.03 -0.86
CA HIS A 126 -3.28 -15.98 -0.06
C HIS A 126 -2.39 -16.89 0.79
N ASP A 127 -1.26 -17.30 0.27
CA ASP A 127 -0.32 -18.18 0.98
C ASP A 127 0.48 -17.39 2.03
N VAL A 128 0.50 -17.92 3.26
CA VAL A 128 1.19 -17.29 4.41
C VAL A 128 2.71 -17.30 4.21
N GLN A 129 3.27 -18.33 3.58
CA GLN A 129 4.71 -18.38 3.31
C GLN A 129 5.12 -17.35 2.24
N GLU A 130 4.27 -17.13 1.23
CA GLU A 130 4.50 -16.08 0.24
C GLU A 130 4.38 -14.67 0.87
N LYS A 131 3.47 -14.47 1.83
CA LYS A 131 3.42 -13.22 2.63
C LYS A 131 4.73 -13.02 3.40
N LEU A 132 5.21 -14.07 4.06
CA LEU A 132 6.47 -14.04 4.81
C LEU A 132 7.67 -13.77 3.88
N LYS A 133 7.70 -14.41 2.71
CA LYS A 133 8.73 -14.18 1.69
C LYS A 133 8.73 -12.73 1.24
N LEU A 134 7.57 -12.14 0.93
CA LEU A 134 7.47 -10.73 0.56
C LEU A 134 8.03 -9.81 1.65
N LEU A 135 7.62 -10.01 2.90
CA LEU A 135 8.08 -9.18 4.02
C LEU A 135 9.60 -9.31 4.26
N ARG A 136 10.17 -10.51 4.11
CA ARG A 136 11.63 -10.74 4.15
C ARG A 136 12.34 -10.03 3.01
N SER A 137 11.83 -10.14 1.78
CA SER A 137 12.40 -9.43 0.63
C SER A 137 12.37 -7.91 0.82
N ILE A 138 11.29 -7.36 1.41
CA ILE A 138 11.25 -5.93 1.76
C ILE A 138 12.35 -5.59 2.78
N LYS A 139 12.43 -6.34 3.88
CA LYS A 139 13.43 -6.13 4.93
C LYS A 139 14.86 -6.22 4.38
N ASP A 140 15.14 -7.17 3.50
CA ASP A 140 16.47 -7.37 2.94
C ASP A 140 16.90 -6.23 1.99
N ASN A 141 15.97 -5.48 1.45
CA ASN A 141 16.21 -4.29 0.64
C ASN A 141 16.33 -3.00 1.48
N LEU A 142 16.08 -3.05 2.78
CA LEU A 142 16.14 -1.91 3.70
C LEU A 142 17.48 -1.83 4.43
N LYS A 143 17.96 -0.60 4.69
CA LYS A 143 19.08 -0.36 5.58
C LYS A 143 18.72 -0.82 7.00
N PRO A 144 19.69 -1.27 7.82
CA PRO A 144 19.42 -1.55 9.24
C PRO A 144 18.82 -0.32 9.93
N GLY A 145 17.77 -0.52 10.72
CA GLY A 145 17.03 0.54 11.40
C GLY A 145 16.07 1.33 10.51
N ALA A 146 15.97 1.05 9.21
CA ALA A 146 15.07 1.76 8.31
C ALA A 146 13.59 1.56 8.68
N PRO A 147 12.78 2.64 8.71
CA PRO A 147 11.36 2.52 8.97
C PRO A 147 10.62 1.85 7.81
N PHE A 148 9.61 1.07 8.16
CA PHE A 148 8.71 0.41 7.22
C PHE A 148 7.26 0.60 7.66
N VAL A 149 6.37 0.82 6.70
CA VAL A 149 4.92 0.87 6.93
C VAL A 149 4.23 -0.21 6.12
N LEU A 150 3.44 -1.02 6.83
CA LEU A 150 2.52 -1.99 6.26
C LEU A 150 1.08 -1.53 6.49
N VAL A 151 0.25 -1.53 5.44
CA VAL A 151 -1.21 -1.37 5.57
C VAL A 151 -1.89 -2.53 4.88
N SER A 152 -2.75 -3.25 5.60
CA SER A 152 -3.41 -4.45 5.09
C SER A 152 -4.79 -4.64 5.69
N ALA A 153 -5.63 -5.42 5.02
CA ALA A 153 -6.82 -5.99 5.64
C ALA A 153 -6.40 -6.95 6.75
N TYR A 154 -7.19 -6.95 7.83
CA TYR A 154 -6.93 -7.78 9.01
C TYR A 154 -8.22 -8.26 9.67
N GLY A 155 -8.13 -9.37 10.35
CA GLY A 155 -9.19 -9.96 11.16
C GLY A 155 -9.18 -11.48 11.10
N ASP A 156 -9.95 -12.09 11.98
CA ASP A 156 -10.18 -13.53 12.02
C ASP A 156 -11.54 -13.84 11.36
N LEU A 157 -11.55 -14.68 10.33
CA LEU A 157 -12.78 -15.06 9.63
C LEU A 157 -13.76 -15.84 10.52
N ASP A 158 -13.29 -16.46 11.59
CA ASP A 158 -14.10 -17.17 12.57
C ASP A 158 -14.65 -16.23 13.66
N ASP A 159 -14.20 -14.95 13.68
CA ASP A 159 -14.67 -13.95 14.65
C ASP A 159 -15.90 -13.21 14.12
N PRO A 160 -17.06 -13.26 14.84
CA PRO A 160 -18.24 -12.48 14.49
C PRO A 160 -17.99 -10.97 14.36
N GLU A 161 -17.02 -10.40 15.11
CA GLU A 161 -16.66 -8.99 15.01
C GLU A 161 -16.16 -8.64 13.60
N LEU A 162 -15.38 -9.51 12.94
CA LEU A 162 -14.94 -9.26 11.57
C LEU A 162 -16.13 -9.23 10.61
N HIS A 163 -17.12 -10.11 10.79
CA HIS A 163 -18.34 -10.11 9.96
C HIS A 163 -19.11 -8.79 10.11
N ASP A 164 -19.23 -8.26 11.32
CA ASP A 164 -19.86 -6.96 11.56
C ASP A 164 -19.07 -5.82 10.89
N ARG A 165 -17.74 -5.80 11.02
CA ARG A 165 -16.87 -4.82 10.36
C ARG A 165 -16.95 -4.90 8.82
N ILE A 166 -17.05 -6.09 8.26
CA ILE A 166 -17.28 -6.31 6.82
C ILE A 166 -18.64 -5.74 6.39
N ASN A 167 -19.68 -5.94 7.18
CA ASN A 167 -21.02 -5.41 6.86
C ASN A 167 -21.03 -3.87 6.90
N VAL A 168 -20.38 -3.26 7.89
CA VAL A 168 -20.20 -1.80 7.95
C VAL A 168 -19.38 -1.32 6.73
N TRP A 169 -18.30 -1.99 6.38
CA TRP A 169 -17.47 -1.65 5.23
C TRP A 169 -18.25 -1.76 3.90
N LYS A 170 -19.10 -2.79 3.74
CA LYS A 170 -20.00 -2.91 2.59
C LYS A 170 -20.96 -1.73 2.49
N SER A 171 -21.41 -1.16 3.61
CA SER A 171 -22.31 -0.01 3.59
C SER A 171 -21.71 1.24 2.99
N PHE A 172 -20.38 1.44 3.08
CA PHE A 172 -19.67 2.55 2.42
C PHE A 172 -19.76 2.44 0.89
N TRP A 173 -19.70 1.24 0.35
CA TRP A 173 -19.82 0.98 -1.07
C TRP A 173 -21.25 1.24 -1.57
N VAL A 174 -22.25 0.82 -0.82
CA VAL A 174 -23.66 1.09 -1.15
C VAL A 174 -23.91 2.61 -1.17
N ALA A 175 -23.39 3.33 -0.18
CA ALA A 175 -23.53 4.79 -0.11
C ALA A 175 -22.72 5.52 -1.19
N GLY A 176 -21.58 4.97 -1.63
CA GLY A 176 -20.71 5.57 -2.64
C GLY A 176 -21.08 5.26 -4.09
N TYR A 177 -21.84 4.19 -4.32
CA TYR A 177 -22.36 3.79 -5.63
C TYR A 177 -23.88 3.62 -5.50
N GLU A 178 -24.63 4.46 -6.14
CA GLU A 178 -26.12 4.45 -6.13
C GLU A 178 -26.74 3.27 -6.91
N SER A 179 -26.07 2.09 -6.97
CA SER A 179 -26.57 0.94 -7.71
C SER A 179 -26.46 -0.37 -6.92
N PRO A 180 -27.48 -1.25 -7.00
CA PRO A 180 -27.44 -2.59 -6.39
C PRO A 180 -26.30 -3.47 -6.92
N GLU A 181 -25.88 -3.31 -8.17
CA GLU A 181 -24.79 -4.07 -8.80
C GLU A 181 -23.43 -3.78 -8.14
N ALA A 182 -23.26 -2.59 -7.54
CA ALA A 182 -22.07 -2.27 -6.78
C ALA A 182 -21.93 -3.18 -5.56
N PHE A 183 -23.03 -3.58 -4.91
CA PHE A 183 -23.00 -4.48 -3.76
C PHE A 183 -22.53 -5.89 -4.14
N ASP A 184 -22.97 -6.42 -5.27
CA ASP A 184 -22.55 -7.75 -5.75
C ASP A 184 -21.08 -7.76 -6.14
N ASN A 185 -20.58 -6.68 -6.75
CA ASN A 185 -19.18 -6.49 -7.06
C ASN A 185 -18.30 -6.42 -5.80
N VAL A 186 -18.77 -5.76 -4.75
CA VAL A 186 -18.06 -5.67 -3.45
C VAL A 186 -18.03 -7.02 -2.76
N SER A 187 -19.11 -7.76 -2.78
CA SER A 187 -19.17 -9.12 -2.20
C SER A 187 -18.19 -10.06 -2.91
N SER A 188 -18.03 -9.92 -4.23
CA SER A 188 -17.03 -10.68 -5.00
C SER A 188 -15.59 -10.22 -4.73
N ASN A 189 -15.36 -8.97 -4.38
CA ASN A 189 -14.01 -8.47 -4.06
C ASN A 189 -13.55 -8.89 -2.67
N ILE A 190 -14.44 -9.02 -1.69
CA ILE A 190 -14.09 -9.54 -0.36
C ILE A 190 -13.52 -10.96 -0.42
N THR A 191 -14.01 -11.80 -1.32
CA THR A 191 -13.50 -13.17 -1.46
C THR A 191 -12.06 -13.24 -1.98
N LYS A 192 -11.54 -12.14 -2.53
CA LYS A 192 -10.15 -11.99 -2.98
C LYS A 192 -9.21 -11.55 -1.86
N ILE A 193 -9.75 -11.19 -0.70
CA ILE A 193 -8.96 -10.72 0.44
C ILE A 193 -8.63 -11.89 1.35
N SER A 194 -7.35 -12.08 1.60
CA SER A 194 -6.83 -13.02 2.59
C SER A 194 -6.67 -12.31 3.92
N PHE A 195 -7.64 -12.47 4.81
CA PHE A 195 -7.58 -11.94 6.17
C PHE A 195 -6.62 -12.73 7.04
N LEU A 196 -5.89 -12.04 7.89
CA LEU A 196 -5.11 -12.62 8.99
C LEU A 196 -5.42 -11.86 10.28
N PRO A 197 -5.53 -12.56 11.42
CA PRO A 197 -5.60 -11.91 12.73
C PRO A 197 -4.44 -10.95 12.95
N GLU A 198 -4.67 -9.86 13.67
CA GLU A 198 -3.66 -8.86 14.00
C GLU A 198 -2.36 -9.48 14.52
N LYS A 199 -2.51 -10.39 15.50
CA LYS A 199 -1.37 -11.08 16.10
C LYS A 199 -0.52 -11.86 15.08
N GLN A 200 -1.17 -12.50 14.11
CA GLN A 200 -0.46 -13.24 13.07
C GLN A 200 0.28 -12.31 12.11
N ILE A 201 -0.27 -11.13 11.78
CA ILE A 201 0.44 -10.11 10.99
C ILE A 201 1.69 -9.63 11.74
N GLU A 202 1.57 -9.36 13.04
CA GLU A 202 2.71 -8.95 13.87
C GLU A 202 3.77 -10.05 14.01
N GLU A 203 3.35 -11.32 14.09
CA GLU A 203 4.26 -12.47 14.10
C GLU A 203 5.01 -12.59 12.76
N LEU A 204 4.34 -12.41 11.63
CA LEU A 204 4.97 -12.39 10.31
C LEU A 204 6.00 -11.24 10.18
N LEU A 205 5.68 -10.05 10.66
CA LEU A 205 6.61 -8.93 10.69
C LEU A 205 7.85 -9.26 11.54
N LYS A 206 7.67 -9.82 12.74
CA LYS A 206 8.79 -10.24 13.61
C LYS A 206 9.64 -11.33 12.95
N GLU A 207 9.01 -12.35 12.38
CA GLU A 207 9.70 -13.45 11.72
C GLU A 207 10.46 -13.00 10.47
N SER A 208 10.03 -11.90 9.86
CA SER A 208 10.70 -11.28 8.72
C SER A 208 11.88 -10.39 9.11
N GLY A 209 12.16 -10.20 10.41
CA GLY A 209 13.25 -9.36 10.91
C GLY A 209 12.86 -7.88 11.09
N PHE A 210 11.57 -7.60 11.33
CA PHE A 210 11.13 -6.28 11.75
C PHE A 210 10.97 -6.20 13.26
N THR A 211 11.32 -5.05 13.81
CA THR A 211 11.27 -4.73 15.26
C THR A 211 10.45 -3.47 15.50
N ARG A 212 10.20 -3.10 16.76
CA ARG A 212 9.45 -1.91 17.17
C ARG A 212 8.07 -1.81 16.48
N ILE A 213 7.40 -2.96 16.32
CA ILE A 213 6.13 -3.07 15.61
C ILE A 213 5.04 -2.39 16.43
N THR A 214 4.37 -1.40 15.84
CA THR A 214 3.29 -0.64 16.47
C THR A 214 2.15 -0.45 15.49
N ARG A 215 0.94 -0.84 15.88
CA ARG A 215 -0.25 -0.50 15.11
C ARG A 215 -0.60 0.96 15.34
N PHE A 216 -0.59 1.77 14.28
CA PHE A 216 -0.88 3.21 14.34
C PHE A 216 -2.24 3.59 13.76
N TYR A 217 -2.85 2.69 12.97
CA TYR A 217 -4.03 2.98 12.19
C TYR A 217 -4.99 1.79 12.18
N SER A 218 -6.29 2.07 12.23
CA SER A 218 -7.34 1.07 12.03
C SER A 218 -8.61 1.74 11.55
N THR A 219 -9.21 1.25 10.47
CA THR A 219 -10.52 1.69 9.97
C THR A 219 -11.21 0.55 9.24
N GLY A 220 -12.46 0.26 9.62
CA GLY A 220 -13.22 -0.86 9.05
C GLY A 220 -12.45 -2.17 9.12
N ILE A 221 -12.13 -2.72 7.96
CA ILE A 221 -11.38 -3.98 7.82
C ILE A 221 -9.88 -3.78 7.59
N MET A 222 -9.38 -2.54 7.59
CA MET A 222 -7.99 -2.21 7.32
C MET A 222 -7.25 -1.77 8.58
N ALA A 223 -5.98 -2.14 8.71
CA ALA A 223 -5.08 -1.62 9.73
C ALA A 223 -3.69 -1.34 9.18
N GLY A 224 -2.94 -0.50 9.89
CA GLY A 224 -1.58 -0.12 9.54
C GLY A 224 -0.60 -0.30 10.70
N TRP A 225 0.58 -0.81 10.37
CA TRP A 225 1.70 -1.02 11.31
C TRP A 225 2.92 -0.23 10.86
N MET A 226 3.57 0.38 11.82
CA MET A 226 4.91 0.99 11.71
C MET A 226 5.91 0.07 12.38
N CYS A 227 7.05 -0.15 11.75
CA CYS A 227 8.13 -0.99 12.30
C CYS A 227 9.48 -0.60 11.67
N HIS A 228 10.56 -1.25 12.13
CA HIS A 228 11.92 -0.97 11.68
C HIS A 228 12.61 -2.27 11.24
N ALA A 229 13.38 -2.22 10.15
CA ALA A 229 14.23 -3.33 9.73
C ALA A 229 15.37 -3.55 10.74
N GLU A 230 15.60 -4.80 11.14
CA GLU A 230 16.74 -5.17 12.00
C GLU A 230 18.05 -5.26 11.21
#